data_80d2215a4e26c2250f2837eaa679d380
#
_entry.id   80d2215a4e26c2250f2837eaa679d380
#
_cell.length_a   1.000
_cell.length_b   1.000
_cell.length_c   1.000
_cell.angle_alpha   90.00
_cell.angle_beta   90.00
_cell.angle_gamma   90.00
#
_symmetry.space_group_name_H-M   'P 1'
#
loop_
_entity.id
_entity.type
_entity.pdbx_description
1 polymer ?
#
loop_
_entity_poly.entity_id
_entity_poly.type
_entity_poly.pdbx_seq_one_letter_code
_entity_poly.pdbx_strand_id
1 'polypeptide(L)'
;MIERTLPQPATRFTRGIALGIAKFRRIERTAPWTWEVPSETDVERTYLVDLKAGTCPCADRTPAGEVDKHVVAARYVKAKTANCSGCRRRIRHRDLTEVTEDHESLTWFVGDLLCWSCQHDHGGIA
;
A
#
# COMPACT_ATOMS: atom_id res chain seq x y z
N MET A 1 -32.67 -2.48 18.97
CA MET A 1 -32.42 -1.95 18.50
C MET A 1 -31.51 -1.66 18.08
N ILE A 2 -31.31 -1.56 17.67
CA ILE A 2 -30.55 -1.20 17.30
C ILE A 2 -30.28 -0.12 17.09
N GLU A 3 -29.84 0.35 17.32
CA GLU A 3 -29.61 1.33 17.20
C GLU A 3 -28.61 1.63 16.46
N ARG A 4 -28.57 1.76 15.66
CA ARG A 4 -27.80 2.20 15.01
C ARG A 4 -28.02 3.14 14.61
N THR A 5 -27.80 3.38 14.60
CA THR A 5 -28.06 4.34 14.41
C THR A 5 -27.47 5.25 13.72
N LEU A 6 -27.16 6.31 14.03
CA LEU A 6 -26.41 7.23 13.23
C LEU A 6 -24.98 6.77 13.12
N PRO A 7 -24.43 6.72 11.91
CA PRO A 7 -23.03 6.37 11.78
C PRO A 7 -22.18 7.44 12.46
N GLN A 8 -21.11 7.03 13.10
CA GLN A 8 -20.17 7.95 13.67
C GLN A 8 -19.44 8.71 12.56
N PRO A 9 -19.08 9.98 12.79
CA PRO A 9 -18.23 10.67 11.84
C PRO A 9 -16.93 9.87 11.62
N ALA A 10 -16.52 9.75 10.39
CA ALA A 10 -15.31 9.00 10.09
C ALA A 10 -14.09 9.71 10.66
N THR A 11 -13.25 8.98 11.37
CA THR A 11 -12.00 9.52 11.89
C THR A 11 -11.00 9.62 10.74
N ARG A 12 -9.89 10.32 10.98
CA ARG A 12 -8.82 10.38 9.99
C ARG A 12 -8.27 8.98 9.71
N PHE A 13 -8.22 8.15 10.72
CA PHE A 13 -7.74 6.79 10.53
C PHE A 13 -8.68 6.00 9.62
N THR A 14 -9.99 6.00 9.90
CA THR A 14 -10.94 5.24 9.08
C THR A 14 -11.04 5.82 7.67
N ARG A 15 -10.95 7.14 7.53
CA ARG A 15 -10.95 7.79 6.22
C ARG A 15 -9.69 7.42 5.45
N GLY A 16 -8.55 7.32 6.14
CA GLY A 16 -7.31 6.91 5.51
C GLY A 16 -7.36 5.47 5.01
N ILE A 17 -7.92 4.57 5.81
CA ILE A 17 -8.08 3.18 5.40
C ILE A 17 -9.01 3.11 4.18
N ALA A 18 -10.14 3.82 4.22
CA ALA A 18 -11.07 3.85 3.10
C ALA A 18 -10.42 4.40 1.83
N LEU A 19 -9.59 5.44 1.96
CA LEU A 19 -8.87 6.01 0.85
C LEU A 19 -7.87 5.01 0.28
N GLY A 20 -7.15 4.31 1.16
CA GLY A 20 -6.20 3.28 0.75
C GLY A 20 -6.87 2.15 -0.03
N ILE A 21 -8.07 1.77 0.38
CA ILE A 21 -8.83 0.74 -0.33
C ILE A 21 -9.31 1.28 -1.68
N ALA A 22 -9.92 2.47 -1.68
CA ALA A 22 -10.51 3.03 -2.89
C ALA A 22 -9.48 3.38 -3.95
N LYS A 23 -8.32 3.87 -3.55
CA LYS A 23 -7.26 4.33 -4.46
C LYS A 23 -6.05 3.41 -4.46
N PHE A 24 -6.22 2.17 -4.07
CA PHE A 24 -5.13 1.23 -3.87
C PHE A 24 -4.12 1.21 -5.03
N ARG A 25 -4.63 1.17 -6.26
CA ARG A 25 -3.76 1.05 -7.45
C ARG A 25 -3.07 2.36 -7.81
N ARG A 26 -3.53 3.47 -7.27
CA ARG A 26 -2.97 4.79 -7.57
C ARG A 26 -2.05 5.31 -6.48
N ILE A 27 -1.96 4.60 -5.37
CA ILE A 27 -1.06 4.96 -4.29
C ILE A 27 0.25 4.23 -4.55
N GLU A 28 1.31 4.99 -4.83
CA GLU A 28 2.58 4.43 -5.27
C GLU A 28 3.76 4.96 -4.47
N ARG A 29 4.72 4.08 -4.26
CA ARG A 29 5.97 4.45 -3.61
C ARG A 29 6.91 5.04 -4.65
N THR A 30 7.39 6.25 -4.41
CA THR A 30 8.29 6.94 -5.34
C THR A 30 9.72 7.02 -4.84
N ALA A 31 9.93 6.84 -3.53
CA ALA A 31 11.26 6.80 -2.92
C ALA A 31 11.13 5.99 -1.63
N PRO A 32 12.23 5.62 -0.97
CA PRO A 32 12.16 4.71 0.19
C PRO A 32 11.12 5.09 1.23
N TRP A 33 10.91 6.38 1.47
CA TRP A 33 9.95 6.85 2.48
C TRP A 33 8.86 7.74 1.89
N THR A 34 8.86 7.94 0.58
CA THR A 34 7.94 8.86 -0.09
C THR A 34 6.92 8.09 -0.90
N TRP A 35 5.66 8.44 -0.71
CA TRP A 35 4.54 7.81 -1.40
C TRP A 35 3.66 8.86 -2.04
N GLU A 36 3.17 8.58 -3.23
CA GLU A 36 2.17 9.41 -3.89
C GLU A 36 0.79 8.91 -3.52
N VAL A 37 -0.03 9.80 -2.96
CA VAL A 37 -1.39 9.47 -2.55
C VAL A 37 -2.34 10.45 -3.22
N PRO A 38 -3.31 9.97 -4.04
CA PRO A 38 -4.28 10.85 -4.68
C PRO A 38 -5.17 11.54 -3.65
N SER A 39 -5.62 12.74 -4.00
CA SER A 39 -6.59 13.44 -3.19
C SER A 39 -7.89 12.63 -3.11
N GLU A 40 -8.56 12.73 -1.97
CA GLU A 40 -9.85 12.08 -1.77
C GLU A 40 -10.93 12.67 -2.66
N THR A 41 -10.86 13.97 -2.93
CA THR A 41 -11.91 14.69 -3.63
C THR A 41 -11.50 15.25 -4.98
N ASP A 42 -10.23 15.53 -5.20
CA ASP A 42 -9.73 16.12 -6.45
C ASP A 42 -8.91 15.07 -7.19
N VAL A 43 -9.50 14.49 -8.24
CA VAL A 43 -8.89 13.37 -8.98
C VAL A 43 -7.57 13.74 -9.65
N GLU A 44 -7.33 15.04 -9.86
CA GLU A 44 -6.09 15.47 -10.51
C GLU A 44 -4.98 15.85 -9.54
N ARG A 45 -5.27 15.84 -8.25
CA ARG A 45 -4.31 16.23 -7.24
C ARG A 45 -3.73 15.00 -6.54
N THR A 46 -2.42 15.02 -6.37
CA THR A 46 -1.69 13.95 -5.68
C THR A 46 -0.76 14.59 -4.66
N TYR A 47 -0.63 13.96 -3.51
CA TYR A 47 0.23 14.45 -2.44
C TYR A 47 1.42 13.51 -2.26
N LEU A 48 2.60 14.09 -2.04
CA LEU A 48 3.79 13.32 -1.69
C LEU A 48 3.84 13.19 -0.17
N VAL A 49 3.61 11.99 0.31
CA VAL A 49 3.56 11.70 1.73
C VAL A 49 4.92 11.17 2.18
N ASP A 50 5.42 11.68 3.31
CA ASP A 50 6.67 11.21 3.90
C ASP A 50 6.33 10.27 5.06
N LEU A 51 6.55 8.98 4.88
CA LEU A 51 6.23 7.99 5.91
C LEU A 51 7.27 7.95 7.03
N LYS A 52 8.48 8.45 6.79
CA LYS A 52 9.48 8.50 7.85
C LYS A 52 9.10 9.57 8.87
N ALA A 53 8.71 10.75 8.38
CA ALA A 53 8.28 11.84 9.24
C ALA A 53 6.81 11.72 9.64
N GLY A 54 6.03 10.96 8.88
CA GLY A 54 4.59 10.84 9.11
C GLY A 54 3.82 12.08 8.71
N THR A 55 4.25 12.77 7.65
CA THR A 55 3.67 14.05 7.25
C THR A 55 3.09 14.02 5.84
N CYS A 56 2.13 14.91 5.60
CA CYS A 56 1.52 15.11 4.30
C CYS A 56 1.37 16.62 4.05
N PRO A 57 1.74 17.10 2.85
CA PRO A 57 1.63 18.53 2.54
C PRO A 57 0.21 18.97 2.15
N CYS A 58 -0.81 18.16 2.43
CA CYS A 58 -2.17 18.54 2.09
C CYS A 58 -2.65 19.72 2.96
N ALA A 59 -3.75 20.36 2.51
CA ALA A 59 -4.28 21.51 3.21
C ALA A 59 -5.01 21.15 4.52
N ASP A 60 -5.27 19.88 4.74
CA ASP A 60 -5.99 19.42 5.91
C ASP A 60 -5.11 19.54 7.15
N ARG A 61 -5.62 20.24 8.16
CA ARG A 61 -4.88 20.40 9.41
C ARG A 61 -5.15 19.20 10.31
N THR A 62 -4.09 18.48 10.64
CA THR A 62 -4.20 17.31 11.49
C THR A 62 -3.99 17.71 12.94
N PRO A 63 -4.96 17.47 13.83
CA PRO A 63 -4.77 17.79 15.24
C PRO A 63 -3.60 17.03 15.85
N ALA A 64 -3.04 17.60 16.91
CA ALA A 64 -1.94 16.96 17.61
C ALA A 64 -2.38 15.57 18.08
N GLY A 65 -1.52 14.58 17.90
CA GLY A 65 -1.79 13.21 18.29
C GLY A 65 -2.54 12.38 17.27
N GLU A 66 -2.95 12.98 16.14
CA GLU A 66 -3.59 12.25 15.07
C GLU A 66 -2.67 12.15 13.86
N VAL A 67 -2.95 11.17 13.02
CA VAL A 67 -2.18 10.95 11.80
C VAL A 67 -3.04 11.35 10.60
N ASP A 68 -2.45 12.08 9.66
CA ASP A 68 -3.13 12.52 8.46
C ASP A 68 -3.66 11.32 7.66
N LYS A 69 -4.86 11.49 7.07
CA LYS A 69 -5.50 10.38 6.34
C LYS A 69 -4.68 9.88 5.15
N HIS A 70 -3.92 10.75 4.50
CA HIS A 70 -3.08 10.34 3.36
C HIS A 70 -1.91 9.50 3.85
N VAL A 71 -1.37 9.80 5.03
CA VAL A 71 -0.32 8.99 5.65
C VAL A 71 -0.89 7.61 6.00
N VAL A 72 -2.09 7.57 6.56
CA VAL A 72 -2.76 6.30 6.89
C VAL A 72 -2.97 5.48 5.62
N ALA A 73 -3.44 6.12 4.55
CA ALA A 73 -3.68 5.43 3.29
C ALA A 73 -2.39 4.82 2.73
N ALA A 74 -1.28 5.57 2.75
CA ALA A 74 -0.01 5.06 2.27
C ALA A 74 0.48 3.90 3.13
N ARG A 75 0.34 3.99 4.45
CA ARG A 75 0.73 2.91 5.36
C ARG A 75 -0.11 1.66 5.12
N TYR A 76 -1.39 1.84 4.83
CA TYR A 76 -2.27 0.72 4.52
C TYR A 76 -1.77 -0.03 3.27
N VAL A 77 -1.50 0.71 2.19
CA VAL A 77 -1.03 0.09 0.94
C VAL A 77 0.33 -0.56 1.16
N LYS A 78 1.22 0.11 1.90
CA LYS A 78 2.53 -0.46 2.21
C LYS A 78 2.40 -1.79 2.95
N ALA A 79 1.46 -1.88 3.90
CA ALA A 79 1.27 -3.10 4.68
C ALA A 79 0.66 -4.23 3.86
N LYS A 80 -0.10 -3.90 2.81
CA LYS A 80 -0.81 -4.90 1.99
C LYS A 80 -0.04 -5.29 0.73
N THR A 81 1.14 -4.73 0.50
CA THR A 81 1.92 -4.98 -0.71
C THR A 81 3.37 -5.27 -0.37
N ALA A 82 4.05 -5.87 -1.33
CA ALA A 82 5.49 -6.02 -1.28
C ALA A 82 6.00 -5.97 -2.72
N ASN A 83 7.31 -5.78 -2.89
CA ASN A 83 7.89 -5.79 -4.22
C ASN A 83 8.12 -7.23 -4.66
N CYS A 84 7.73 -7.53 -5.90
CA CYS A 84 8.10 -8.79 -6.51
C CYS A 84 9.62 -8.83 -6.64
N SER A 85 10.25 -9.92 -6.23
CA SER A 85 11.70 -10.06 -6.31
C SER A 85 12.19 -10.10 -7.76
N GLY A 86 11.34 -10.51 -8.68
CA GLY A 86 11.70 -10.60 -10.10
C GLY A 86 11.58 -9.29 -10.83
N CYS A 87 10.36 -8.80 -10.98
CA CYS A 87 10.11 -7.60 -11.80
C CYS A 87 10.14 -6.31 -11.00
N ARG A 88 10.27 -6.41 -9.68
CA ARG A 88 10.34 -5.27 -8.76
C ARG A 88 9.05 -4.47 -8.68
N ARG A 89 7.97 -4.89 -9.30
CA ARG A 89 6.69 -4.22 -9.19
C ARG A 89 6.09 -4.45 -7.81
N ARG A 90 5.33 -3.48 -7.35
CA ARG A 90 4.66 -3.58 -6.07
C ARG A 90 3.34 -4.31 -6.27
N ILE A 91 3.19 -5.43 -5.58
CA ILE A 91 2.08 -6.38 -5.78
C ILE A 91 1.43 -6.63 -4.42
N ARG A 92 0.13 -6.88 -4.41
CA ARG A 92 -0.54 -7.26 -3.16
C ARG A 92 0.05 -8.56 -2.64
N HIS A 93 0.20 -8.67 -1.34
CA HIS A 93 0.75 -9.88 -0.72
C HIS A 93 0.03 -11.14 -1.19
N ARG A 94 -1.30 -11.07 -1.32
CA ARG A 94 -2.08 -12.24 -1.72
C ARG A 94 -1.79 -12.71 -3.15
N ASP A 95 -1.21 -11.83 -3.97
CA ASP A 95 -0.89 -12.14 -5.37
C ASP A 95 0.58 -12.51 -5.54
N LEU A 96 1.32 -12.62 -4.45
CA LEU A 96 2.71 -13.02 -4.45
C LEU A 96 2.82 -14.43 -3.89
N THR A 97 3.75 -15.20 -4.46
CA THR A 97 4.07 -16.53 -3.96
C THR A 97 5.47 -16.49 -3.38
N GLU A 98 5.61 -16.97 -2.17
CA GLU A 98 6.91 -17.04 -1.53
C GLU A 98 7.66 -18.27 -2.02
N VAL A 99 8.93 -18.09 -2.37
CA VAL A 99 9.79 -19.19 -2.78
C VAL A 99 10.18 -19.98 -1.53
N THR A 100 9.91 -21.28 -1.56
CA THR A 100 10.25 -22.19 -0.47
C THR A 100 11.34 -23.14 -0.95
N GLU A 101 11.83 -23.99 -0.06
CA GLU A 101 12.85 -24.96 -0.42
C GLU A 101 12.41 -25.84 -1.60
N ASP A 102 11.12 -26.16 -1.68
CA ASP A 102 10.60 -27.02 -2.72
C ASP A 102 10.58 -26.35 -4.09
N HIS A 103 10.65 -25.01 -4.09
CA HIS A 103 10.53 -24.22 -5.32
C HIS A 103 11.80 -23.44 -5.62
N GLU A 104 12.84 -23.60 -4.82
CA GLU A 104 14.07 -22.86 -5.03
C GLU A 104 14.70 -23.23 -6.35
N SER A 105 15.24 -22.22 -7.05
CA SER A 105 15.91 -22.40 -8.31
C SER A 105 17.21 -21.60 -8.31
N LEU A 106 17.96 -21.68 -9.40
CA LEU A 106 19.18 -20.90 -9.54
C LEU A 106 18.90 -19.40 -9.61
N THR A 107 17.68 -19.02 -9.97
CA THR A 107 17.31 -17.61 -10.11
C THR A 107 16.74 -17.04 -8.84
N TRP A 108 16.01 -17.84 -8.08
CA TRP A 108 15.28 -17.37 -6.91
C TRP A 108 15.77 -18.06 -5.64
N PHE A 109 15.74 -17.33 -4.54
CA PHE A 109 16.16 -17.83 -3.24
C PHE A 109 14.97 -17.97 -2.31
N VAL A 110 15.10 -18.85 -1.35
CA VAL A 110 14.07 -19.03 -0.32
C VAL A 110 13.76 -17.67 0.31
N GLY A 111 12.47 -17.34 0.40
CA GLY A 111 12.03 -16.08 0.93
C GLY A 111 11.72 -15.02 -0.12
N ASP A 112 12.16 -15.23 -1.37
CA ASP A 112 11.77 -14.32 -2.45
C ASP A 112 10.26 -14.37 -2.66
N LEU A 113 9.68 -13.21 -3.03
CA LEU A 113 8.27 -13.09 -3.30
C LEU A 113 8.09 -12.82 -4.79
N LEU A 114 7.32 -13.64 -5.47
CA LEU A 114 7.18 -13.57 -6.92
C LEU A 114 5.72 -13.41 -7.33
N CYS A 115 5.47 -12.51 -8.28
CA CYS A 115 4.17 -12.42 -8.90
C CYS A 115 4.00 -13.57 -9.91
N TRP A 116 2.77 -13.76 -10.37
CA TRP A 116 2.47 -14.87 -11.28
C TRP A 116 3.36 -14.86 -12.52
N SER A 117 3.51 -13.68 -13.13
CA SER A 117 4.33 -13.58 -14.35
C SER A 117 5.76 -14.01 -14.13
N CYS A 118 6.38 -13.58 -13.04
CA CYS A 118 7.77 -13.92 -12.76
C CYS A 118 7.94 -15.40 -12.45
N GLN A 119 6.95 -16.02 -11.84
CA GLN A 119 6.99 -17.47 -11.59
C GLN A 119 7.01 -18.27 -12.89
N HIS A 120 6.29 -17.79 -13.88
CA HIS A 120 6.10 -18.57 -15.12
C HIS A 120 7.01 -18.11 -16.24
N ASP A 121 7.23 -16.79 -16.37
CA ASP A 121 8.00 -16.25 -17.48
C ASP A 121 9.51 -16.49 -17.36
N HIS A 122 10.00 -16.58 -16.13
CA HIS A 122 11.43 -16.75 -15.89
C HIS A 122 11.79 -18.17 -15.48
N GLY A 123 10.83 -19.09 -15.59
CA GLY A 123 11.08 -20.50 -15.32
C GLY A 123 11.57 -20.79 -13.90
N GLY A 124 11.28 -19.90 -12.98
CA GLY A 124 11.78 -20.05 -11.62
C GLY A 124 11.05 -21.12 -10.84
N ILE A 125 9.74 -21.00 -10.73
CA ILE A 125 8.91 -21.94 -9.98
C ILE A 125 8.00 -22.65 -10.95
N ALA A 126 8.09 -23.93 -10.98
CA ALA A 126 7.25 -24.72 -11.88
C ALA A 126 5.90 -25.04 -11.23
#